data_b93fe4b689f97f03f5e9176a977f9c7a
#
_entry.id   b93fe4b689f97f03f5e9176a977f9c7a
#
_cell.length_a   1.000
_cell.length_b   1.000
_cell.length_c   1.000
_cell.angle_alpha   90.00
_cell.angle_beta   90.00
_cell.angle_gamma   90.00
#
_symmetry.space_group_name_H-M   'P 1'
#
loop_
_entity.id
_entity.type
_entity.pdbx_description
1 polymer ?
#
loop_
_entity_poly.entity_id
_entity_poly.type
_entity_poly.pdbx_seq_one_letter_code
_entity_poly.pdbx_strand_id
1 'polypeptide(L)'
;MPAPTDHQLFDLGDLPLQSGATLRGAQLAYKTHGSLNADRSNVIVHPTWFSAWHDANEWSIGPGLACDPEKYFIVVPNQLNNGLSSSPSTTPPPFDGPHFPPITFHDQVEAQHRLLTQQWGIESVELVLGSSMGAGQTYQWAVSHPEMVKRAAPIVGSSRTSEHNQVFLKSLRATLTLDPAFRGGEYSPDARPTAGMRAFARIYAGWGLSQAFYWEREYRSMGYSSLEDFLVGFWEGFWLDDDRDPNNLLAMLWTWEHGDVGRTPGFDGDTEAALRSIRCPLVAMPARTDLYFPPEDEQWASQFIPQGEVRVIDTIWGHFGGLGMNAADNAFVDRTLQELLDRPV
;
A
#
# COMPACT_ATOMS: atom_id res chain seq x y z
N MET A 1 -16.79 4.02 -5.69
CA MET A 1 -16.46 4.28 -7.11
C MET A 1 -16.10 2.96 -7.76
N PRO A 2 -16.52 2.69 -8.99
CA PRO A 2 -16.15 1.46 -9.68
C PRO A 2 -14.64 1.39 -9.87
N ALA A 3 -14.11 0.16 -10.04
CA ALA A 3 -12.70 -0.05 -10.31
C ALA A 3 -12.29 0.63 -11.63
N PRO A 4 -11.11 1.28 -11.68
CA PRO A 4 -10.63 1.92 -12.91
C PRO A 4 -10.32 0.89 -13.99
N THR A 5 -10.56 1.25 -15.25
CA THR A 5 -10.37 0.37 -16.41
C THR A 5 -9.19 0.77 -17.30
N ASP A 6 -8.49 1.83 -16.96
CA ASP A 6 -7.40 2.43 -17.74
C ASP A 6 -6.02 1.93 -17.32
N HIS A 7 -5.93 0.67 -16.93
CA HIS A 7 -4.69 -0.03 -16.58
C HIS A 7 -4.25 -1.00 -17.68
N GLN A 8 -2.99 -1.43 -17.61
CA GLN A 8 -2.41 -2.47 -18.42
C GLN A 8 -2.22 -3.73 -17.58
N LEU A 9 -2.15 -4.89 -18.22
CA LEU A 9 -1.85 -6.17 -17.57
C LEU A 9 -0.49 -6.69 -18.06
N PHE A 10 0.34 -7.09 -17.12
CA PHE A 10 1.58 -7.81 -17.35
C PHE A 10 1.39 -9.28 -16.96
N ASP A 11 1.69 -10.16 -17.92
CA ASP A 11 1.65 -11.60 -17.69
C ASP A 11 2.88 -12.05 -16.91
N LEU A 12 2.67 -12.44 -15.65
CA LEU A 12 3.72 -13.00 -14.78
C LEU A 12 3.95 -14.50 -15.04
N GLY A 13 3.04 -15.16 -15.78
CA GLY A 13 3.04 -16.60 -15.91
C GLY A 13 2.86 -17.32 -14.58
N ASP A 14 3.57 -18.41 -14.38
CA ASP A 14 3.59 -19.14 -13.11
C ASP A 14 4.50 -18.40 -12.11
N LEU A 15 3.90 -17.81 -11.08
CA LEU A 15 4.59 -17.05 -10.04
C LEU A 15 4.81 -17.94 -8.79
N PRO A 16 6.05 -18.38 -8.52
CA PRO A 16 6.39 -19.01 -7.24
C PRO A 16 6.26 -18.01 -6.11
N LEU A 17 5.58 -18.40 -5.02
CA LEU A 17 5.34 -17.57 -3.86
C LEU A 17 6.23 -17.98 -2.69
N GLN A 18 6.52 -17.06 -1.80
CA GLN A 18 7.29 -17.30 -0.58
C GLN A 18 6.67 -18.39 0.31
N SER A 19 5.35 -18.57 0.24
CA SER A 19 4.62 -19.64 0.92
C SER A 19 4.94 -21.06 0.40
N GLY A 20 5.64 -21.18 -0.72
CA GLY A 20 5.89 -22.44 -1.43
C GLY A 20 4.79 -22.83 -2.43
N ALA A 21 3.68 -22.09 -2.48
CA ALA A 21 2.67 -22.27 -3.54
C ALA A 21 3.16 -21.67 -4.87
N THR A 22 2.49 -22.02 -5.97
CA THR A 22 2.69 -21.37 -7.28
C THR A 22 1.37 -20.83 -7.77
N LEU A 23 1.28 -19.50 -7.89
CA LEU A 23 0.13 -18.85 -8.50
C LEU A 23 0.26 -18.94 -10.03
N ARG A 24 -0.60 -19.78 -10.65
CA ARG A 24 -0.52 -20.06 -12.08
C ARG A 24 -1.20 -18.99 -12.90
N GLY A 25 -0.57 -18.61 -14.02
CA GLY A 25 -1.09 -17.60 -14.93
C GLY A 25 -1.32 -16.27 -14.23
N ALA A 26 -0.43 -15.92 -13.30
CA ALA A 26 -0.54 -14.69 -12.52
C ALA A 26 -0.43 -13.47 -13.41
N GLN A 27 -1.21 -12.43 -13.09
CA GLN A 27 -1.21 -11.16 -13.81
C GLN A 27 -1.03 -10.00 -12.83
N LEU A 28 -0.22 -9.02 -13.23
CA LEU A 28 -0.03 -7.77 -12.51
C LEU A 28 -0.65 -6.62 -13.31
N ALA A 29 -1.68 -6.00 -12.76
CA ALA A 29 -2.25 -4.77 -13.33
C ALA A 29 -1.37 -3.58 -12.95
N TYR A 30 -1.14 -2.66 -13.87
CA TYR A 30 -0.34 -1.46 -13.63
C TYR A 30 -0.79 -0.31 -14.51
N LYS A 31 -0.44 0.91 -14.11
CA LYS A 31 -0.55 2.12 -14.91
C LYS A 31 0.80 2.82 -14.98
N THR A 32 1.04 3.55 -16.07
CA THR A 32 2.26 4.33 -16.23
C THR A 32 1.91 5.78 -16.53
N HIS A 33 2.76 6.70 -16.06
CA HIS A 33 2.70 8.12 -16.39
C HIS A 33 4.08 8.56 -16.91
N GLY A 34 4.10 9.51 -17.83
CA GLY A 34 5.33 10.01 -18.44
C GLY A 34 5.95 9.07 -19.46
N SER A 35 7.23 9.26 -19.75
CA SER A 35 7.96 8.52 -20.78
C SER A 35 9.31 8.03 -20.27
N LEU A 36 9.62 6.77 -20.58
CA LEU A 36 10.91 6.17 -20.26
C LEU A 36 11.98 6.79 -21.17
N ASN A 37 13.08 7.28 -20.59
CA ASN A 37 14.19 7.83 -21.34
C ASN A 37 15.05 6.72 -21.98
N ALA A 38 15.96 7.11 -22.88
CA ALA A 38 16.72 6.15 -23.69
C ALA A 38 17.66 5.25 -22.85
N ASP A 39 18.20 5.76 -21.74
CA ASP A 39 19.08 5.02 -20.83
C ASP A 39 18.33 4.36 -19.66
N ARG A 40 16.99 4.50 -19.63
CA ARG A 40 16.09 3.89 -18.63
C ARG A 40 16.39 4.28 -17.18
N SER A 41 16.94 5.46 -16.97
CA SER A 41 17.40 5.93 -15.65
C SER A 41 16.34 6.71 -14.87
N ASN A 42 15.24 7.17 -15.51
CA ASN A 42 14.25 8.08 -14.93
C ASN A 42 13.02 7.38 -14.35
N VAL A 43 13.18 6.23 -13.72
CA VAL A 43 12.06 5.40 -13.27
C VAL A 43 11.69 5.69 -11.82
N ILE A 44 10.39 5.92 -11.57
CA ILE A 44 9.79 5.96 -10.23
C ILE A 44 8.81 4.78 -10.12
N VAL A 45 8.84 4.06 -8.99
CA VAL A 45 7.88 3.00 -8.65
C VAL A 45 7.01 3.46 -7.48
N HIS A 46 5.70 3.45 -7.69
CA HIS A 46 4.72 3.92 -6.71
C HIS A 46 3.61 2.88 -6.47
N PRO A 47 3.86 1.78 -5.71
CA PRO A 47 2.89 0.72 -5.47
C PRO A 47 1.67 1.20 -4.69
N THR A 48 0.52 0.59 -4.99
CA THR A 48 -0.75 0.88 -4.32
C THR A 48 -0.78 0.35 -2.88
N TRP A 49 -1.77 0.81 -2.08
CA TRP A 49 -1.99 0.41 -0.68
C TRP A 49 -3.24 -0.45 -0.49
N PHE A 50 -3.60 -0.74 0.76
CA PHE A 50 -4.76 -1.55 1.12
C PHE A 50 -6.05 -1.04 0.47
N SER A 51 -6.72 -1.88 -0.28
CA SER A 51 -7.96 -1.58 -1.01
C SER A 51 -7.85 -0.50 -2.11
N ALA A 52 -6.66 0.05 -2.36
CA ALA A 52 -6.46 1.07 -3.38
C ALA A 52 -6.22 0.47 -4.77
N TRP A 53 -6.63 1.22 -5.77
CA TRP A 53 -6.24 1.04 -7.15
C TRP A 53 -5.26 2.15 -7.56
N HIS A 54 -4.68 2.05 -8.74
CA HIS A 54 -3.63 2.96 -9.20
C HIS A 54 -4.05 4.44 -9.23
N ASP A 55 -5.32 4.75 -9.45
CA ASP A 55 -5.87 6.11 -9.43
C ASP A 55 -5.78 6.79 -8.06
N ALA A 56 -5.75 6.01 -6.99
CA ALA A 56 -5.57 6.53 -5.65
C ALA A 56 -4.18 7.17 -5.41
N ASN A 57 -3.18 6.85 -6.23
CA ASN A 57 -1.83 7.41 -6.14
C ASN A 57 -1.68 8.73 -6.94
N GLU A 58 -2.65 9.09 -7.79
CA GLU A 58 -2.52 10.19 -8.74
C GLU A 58 -2.44 11.58 -8.10
N TRP A 59 -2.84 11.72 -6.82
CA TRP A 59 -2.69 12.98 -6.08
C TRP A 59 -1.24 13.48 -5.98
N SER A 60 -0.27 12.56 -6.02
CA SER A 60 1.16 12.85 -5.92
C SER A 60 1.86 12.94 -7.30
N ILE A 61 1.12 12.73 -8.40
CA ILE A 61 1.66 12.69 -9.76
C ILE A 61 1.15 13.88 -10.55
N GLY A 62 2.06 14.71 -11.04
CA GLY A 62 1.67 15.87 -11.85
C GLY A 62 2.83 16.80 -12.20
N PRO A 63 2.63 17.68 -13.19
CA PRO A 63 3.66 18.66 -13.58
C PRO A 63 4.10 19.53 -12.40
N GLY A 64 5.41 19.63 -12.21
CA GLY A 64 6.01 20.42 -11.13
C GLY A 64 6.04 19.76 -9.76
N LEU A 65 5.40 18.62 -9.57
CA LEU A 65 5.52 17.81 -8.36
C LEU A 65 6.81 16.97 -8.39
N ALA A 66 7.15 16.34 -7.27
CA ALA A 66 8.27 15.40 -7.18
C ALA A 66 8.11 14.24 -8.19
N CYS A 67 6.88 13.71 -8.31
CA CYS A 67 6.53 12.70 -9.31
C CYS A 67 6.01 13.39 -10.59
N ASP A 68 6.88 14.14 -11.25
CA ASP A 68 6.59 14.89 -12.47
C ASP A 68 6.67 13.97 -13.71
N PRO A 69 5.54 13.70 -14.40
CA PRO A 69 5.54 12.84 -15.59
C PRO A 69 6.24 13.46 -16.81
N GLU A 70 6.60 14.74 -16.78
CA GLU A 70 7.45 15.37 -17.79
C GLU A 70 8.93 15.00 -17.63
N LYS A 71 9.34 14.55 -16.42
CA LYS A 71 10.71 14.17 -16.05
C LYS A 71 10.88 12.67 -15.88
N TYR A 72 9.90 12.02 -15.26
CA TYR A 72 10.00 10.64 -14.83
C TYR A 72 9.00 9.73 -15.54
N PHE A 73 9.42 8.49 -15.72
CA PHE A 73 8.55 7.38 -16.06
C PHE A 73 8.08 6.72 -14.76
N ILE A 74 6.83 6.98 -14.40
CA ILE A 74 6.24 6.57 -13.14
C ILE A 74 5.41 5.31 -13.36
N VAL A 75 5.78 4.22 -12.71
CA VAL A 75 5.06 2.96 -12.75
C VAL A 75 4.28 2.80 -11.46
N VAL A 76 2.95 2.65 -11.60
CA VAL A 76 2.02 2.44 -10.48
C VAL A 76 1.48 1.01 -10.55
N PRO A 77 2.16 0.02 -9.93
CA PRO A 77 1.67 -1.34 -9.90
C PRO A 77 0.51 -1.47 -8.91
N ASN A 78 -0.57 -2.10 -9.36
CA ASN A 78 -1.63 -2.55 -8.49
C ASN A 78 -1.17 -3.80 -7.76
N GLN A 79 -1.22 -3.80 -6.42
CA GLN A 79 -0.80 -4.97 -5.68
C GLN A 79 -1.65 -6.20 -6.03
N LEU A 80 -1.05 -7.38 -5.97
CA LEU A 80 -1.81 -8.63 -5.96
C LEU A 80 -2.84 -8.57 -4.83
N ASN A 81 -3.99 -9.19 -4.99
CA ASN A 81 -5.13 -9.18 -4.07
C ASN A 81 -6.08 -7.97 -4.17
N ASN A 82 -5.78 -6.91 -4.95
CA ASN A 82 -6.60 -5.69 -4.95
C ASN A 82 -7.81 -5.73 -5.91
N GLY A 83 -8.02 -6.84 -6.62
CA GLY A 83 -9.14 -7.02 -7.56
C GLY A 83 -8.84 -6.64 -9.01
N LEU A 84 -7.72 -5.95 -9.31
CA LEU A 84 -7.26 -5.67 -10.68
C LEU A 84 -6.12 -6.62 -11.09
N SER A 85 -5.12 -6.81 -10.25
CA SER A 85 -4.15 -7.89 -10.38
C SER A 85 -4.76 -9.22 -9.96
N SER A 86 -4.06 -10.33 -10.16
CA SER A 86 -4.49 -11.63 -9.65
C SER A 86 -4.91 -11.55 -8.20
N SER A 87 -6.15 -11.94 -7.91
CA SER A 87 -6.84 -11.74 -6.64
C SER A 87 -7.83 -12.87 -6.39
N PRO A 88 -8.30 -13.08 -5.16
CA PRO A 88 -9.39 -14.02 -4.88
C PRO A 88 -10.57 -13.91 -5.83
N SER A 89 -11.01 -12.68 -6.17
CA SER A 89 -12.17 -12.44 -7.04
C SER A 89 -11.89 -12.59 -8.54
N THR A 90 -10.63 -12.61 -8.98
CA THR A 90 -10.25 -12.62 -10.40
C THR A 90 -9.51 -13.87 -10.84
N THR A 91 -9.07 -14.70 -9.92
CA THR A 91 -8.33 -15.93 -10.19
C THR A 91 -9.30 -17.11 -10.35
N PRO A 92 -9.11 -17.96 -11.37
CA PRO A 92 -9.97 -19.13 -11.55
C PRO A 92 -9.66 -20.24 -10.53
N PRO A 93 -10.59 -21.20 -10.31
CA PRO A 93 -10.32 -22.39 -9.52
C PRO A 93 -9.02 -23.13 -9.94
N PRO A 94 -8.27 -23.69 -9.01
CA PRO A 94 -8.63 -23.92 -7.60
C PRO A 94 -8.18 -22.81 -6.63
N PHE A 95 -7.72 -21.67 -7.11
CA PHE A 95 -7.19 -20.57 -6.31
C PHE A 95 -8.13 -19.36 -6.25
N ASP A 96 -9.42 -19.55 -6.46
CA ASP A 96 -10.46 -18.53 -6.35
C ASP A 96 -10.94 -18.35 -4.90
N GLY A 97 -11.57 -17.22 -4.63
CA GLY A 97 -12.22 -16.92 -3.36
C GLY A 97 -11.33 -17.18 -2.13
N PRO A 98 -11.82 -17.96 -1.14
CA PRO A 98 -11.08 -18.25 0.08
C PRO A 98 -9.85 -19.16 -0.12
N HIS A 99 -9.70 -19.75 -1.30
CA HIS A 99 -8.59 -20.66 -1.63
C HIS A 99 -7.39 -19.95 -2.24
N PHE A 100 -7.45 -18.62 -2.40
CA PHE A 100 -6.35 -17.83 -2.93
C PHE A 100 -5.13 -17.94 -2.00
N PRO A 101 -3.92 -18.20 -2.55
CA PRO A 101 -2.73 -18.38 -1.73
C PRO A 101 -2.32 -17.08 -1.02
N PRO A 102 -1.72 -17.17 0.17
CA PRO A 102 -1.20 -16.00 0.86
C PRO A 102 -0.06 -15.35 0.08
N ILE A 103 -0.14 -14.05 -0.12
CA ILE A 103 0.85 -13.21 -0.78
C ILE A 103 1.59 -12.37 0.26
N THR A 104 2.91 -12.35 0.23
CA THR A 104 3.75 -11.52 1.11
C THR A 104 4.15 -10.21 0.42
N PHE A 105 4.71 -9.23 1.16
CA PHE A 105 5.33 -8.05 0.52
C PHE A 105 6.51 -8.43 -0.39
N HIS A 106 7.24 -9.48 -0.05
CA HIS A 106 8.29 -10.02 -0.92
C HIS A 106 7.71 -10.47 -2.27
N ASP A 107 6.62 -11.24 -2.27
CA ASP A 107 5.95 -11.68 -3.50
C ASP A 107 5.44 -10.49 -4.33
N GLN A 108 4.89 -9.45 -3.67
CA GLN A 108 4.47 -8.22 -4.34
C GLN A 108 5.64 -7.56 -5.08
N VAL A 109 6.76 -7.40 -4.39
CA VAL A 109 7.95 -6.74 -4.93
C VAL A 109 8.60 -7.57 -6.05
N GLU A 110 8.65 -8.90 -5.91
CA GLU A 110 9.16 -9.77 -6.97
C GLU A 110 8.30 -9.71 -8.25
N ALA A 111 6.97 -9.62 -8.11
CA ALA A 111 6.08 -9.41 -9.25
C ALA A 111 6.35 -8.06 -9.94
N GLN A 112 6.53 -6.99 -9.17
CA GLN A 112 6.85 -5.66 -9.68
C GLN A 112 8.25 -5.61 -10.31
N HIS A 113 9.24 -6.26 -9.70
CA HIS A 113 10.59 -6.37 -10.25
C HIS A 113 10.58 -7.09 -11.62
N ARG A 114 9.82 -8.17 -11.75
CA ARG A 114 9.64 -8.85 -13.04
C ARG A 114 8.99 -7.93 -14.08
N LEU A 115 7.99 -7.16 -13.72
CA LEU A 115 7.40 -6.15 -14.61
C LEU A 115 8.46 -5.19 -15.13
N LEU A 116 9.26 -4.58 -14.24
CA LEU A 116 10.26 -3.57 -14.63
C LEU A 116 11.34 -4.16 -15.52
N THR A 117 11.88 -5.32 -15.16
CA THR A 117 13.02 -5.93 -15.83
C THR A 117 12.63 -6.62 -17.15
N GLN A 118 11.51 -7.34 -17.17
CA GLN A 118 11.11 -8.11 -18.35
C GLN A 118 10.37 -7.26 -19.39
N GLN A 119 9.54 -6.31 -18.96
CA GLN A 119 8.79 -5.46 -19.88
C GLN A 119 9.66 -4.37 -20.50
N TRP A 120 10.56 -3.77 -19.71
CA TRP A 120 11.34 -2.60 -20.17
C TRP A 120 12.85 -2.73 -20.02
N GLY A 121 13.36 -3.81 -19.40
CA GLY A 121 14.79 -3.98 -19.14
C GLY A 121 15.35 -2.89 -18.22
N ILE A 122 14.55 -2.45 -17.22
CA ILE A 122 14.97 -1.45 -16.24
C ILE A 122 15.88 -2.12 -15.21
N GLU A 123 17.06 -1.56 -15.00
CA GLU A 123 18.09 -2.04 -14.06
C GLU A 123 18.27 -1.13 -12.86
N SER A 124 17.71 0.09 -12.87
CA SER A 124 17.75 1.01 -11.74
C SER A 124 16.47 1.81 -11.60
N VAL A 125 16.08 2.13 -10.36
CA VAL A 125 14.90 2.90 -10.00
C VAL A 125 15.35 4.14 -9.25
N GLU A 126 14.98 5.31 -9.73
CA GLU A 126 15.37 6.60 -9.18
C GLU A 126 14.76 6.84 -7.79
N LEU A 127 13.50 6.43 -7.64
CA LEU A 127 12.77 6.51 -6.39
C LEU A 127 11.73 5.39 -6.30
N VAL A 128 11.69 4.71 -5.17
CA VAL A 128 10.52 3.92 -4.75
C VAL A 128 9.81 4.67 -3.63
N LEU A 129 8.53 4.97 -3.81
CA LEU A 129 7.71 5.60 -2.78
C LEU A 129 6.37 4.88 -2.68
N GLY A 130 5.77 4.92 -1.51
CA GLY A 130 4.44 4.36 -1.32
C GLY A 130 3.86 4.70 0.03
N SER A 131 2.54 4.81 0.09
CA SER A 131 1.81 5.09 1.32
C SER A 131 1.25 3.79 1.92
N SER A 132 1.15 3.72 3.25
CA SER A 132 0.51 2.60 3.96
C SER A 132 1.13 1.23 3.61
N MET A 133 0.37 0.28 3.09
CA MET A 133 0.93 -0.98 2.55
C MET A 133 1.91 -0.74 1.38
N GLY A 134 1.76 0.38 0.65
CA GLY A 134 2.76 0.81 -0.33
C GLY A 134 4.10 1.17 0.32
N ALA A 135 4.08 1.71 1.54
CA ALA A 135 5.30 1.95 2.32
C ALA A 135 5.98 0.63 2.74
N GLY A 136 5.20 -0.37 3.16
CA GLY A 136 5.74 -1.73 3.41
C GLY A 136 6.41 -2.32 2.17
N GLN A 137 5.81 -2.12 0.98
CA GLN A 137 6.41 -2.51 -0.29
C GLN A 137 7.67 -1.67 -0.61
N THR A 138 7.69 -0.38 -0.25
CA THR A 138 8.88 0.49 -0.41
C THR A 138 10.07 0.00 0.41
N TYR A 139 9.84 -0.37 1.67
CA TYR A 139 10.86 -1.01 2.49
C TYR A 139 11.32 -2.34 1.90
N GLN A 140 10.36 -3.15 1.44
CA GLN A 140 10.66 -4.45 0.83
C GLN A 140 11.50 -4.30 -0.44
N TRP A 141 11.23 -3.30 -1.28
CA TRP A 141 12.05 -2.96 -2.45
C TRP A 141 13.49 -2.63 -2.06
N ALA A 142 13.68 -1.77 -1.06
CA ALA A 142 15.00 -1.35 -0.61
C ALA A 142 15.82 -2.51 0.00
N VAL A 143 15.15 -3.49 0.60
CA VAL A 143 15.78 -4.70 1.18
C VAL A 143 16.03 -5.76 0.10
N SER A 144 15.05 -6.05 -0.76
CA SER A 144 15.16 -7.11 -1.77
C SER A 144 16.09 -6.75 -2.92
N HIS A 145 16.10 -5.47 -3.34
CA HIS A 145 16.85 -5.00 -4.51
C HIS A 145 17.72 -3.77 -4.18
N PRO A 146 18.64 -3.85 -3.19
CA PRO A 146 19.39 -2.70 -2.70
C PRO A 146 20.32 -2.07 -3.75
N GLU A 147 20.73 -2.82 -4.79
CA GLU A 147 21.54 -2.29 -5.89
C GLU A 147 20.72 -1.55 -6.94
N MET A 148 19.41 -1.82 -7.03
CA MET A 148 18.52 -1.24 -8.01
C MET A 148 17.88 0.05 -7.52
N VAL A 149 17.58 0.16 -6.22
CA VAL A 149 16.88 1.31 -5.62
C VAL A 149 17.86 2.41 -5.26
N LYS A 150 17.74 3.59 -5.90
CA LYS A 150 18.57 4.75 -5.60
C LYS A 150 18.07 5.56 -4.41
N ARG A 151 16.77 5.65 -4.20
CA ARG A 151 16.13 6.37 -3.08
C ARG A 151 14.83 5.69 -2.67
N ALA A 152 14.47 5.78 -1.40
CA ALA A 152 13.23 5.21 -0.89
C ALA A 152 12.47 6.19 0.02
N ALA A 153 11.15 6.26 -0.13
CA ALA A 153 10.28 7.14 0.66
C ALA A 153 9.02 6.41 1.13
N PRO A 154 9.07 5.67 2.22
CA PRO A 154 7.87 5.11 2.85
C PRO A 154 7.06 6.20 3.54
N ILE A 155 5.73 6.27 3.27
CA ILE A 155 4.82 7.29 3.77
C ILE A 155 3.74 6.59 4.59
N VAL A 156 3.48 7.04 5.81
CA VAL A 156 2.46 6.50 6.73
C VAL A 156 2.39 4.97 6.73
N GLY A 157 3.52 4.31 6.95
CA GLY A 157 3.63 2.85 6.96
C GLY A 157 4.71 2.36 7.89
N SER A 158 5.17 1.12 7.76
CA SER A 158 6.24 0.57 8.59
C SER A 158 6.99 -0.54 7.88
N SER A 159 8.22 -0.82 8.34
CA SER A 159 9.05 -1.93 7.89
C SER A 159 8.56 -3.29 8.39
N ARG A 160 7.79 -3.30 9.48
CA ARG A 160 7.11 -4.48 10.03
C ARG A 160 5.80 -4.07 10.71
N THR A 161 4.82 -4.95 10.69
CA THR A 161 3.54 -4.75 11.35
C THR A 161 3.66 -4.96 12.85
N SER A 162 3.44 -3.90 13.65
CA SER A 162 3.49 -3.97 15.11
C SER A 162 2.34 -4.79 15.69
N GLU A 163 2.49 -5.26 16.94
CA GLU A 163 1.41 -6.01 17.63
C GLU A 163 0.15 -5.15 17.80
N HIS A 164 0.29 -3.85 18.05
CA HIS A 164 -0.87 -2.95 18.16
C HIS A 164 -1.62 -2.84 16.82
N ASN A 165 -0.89 -2.74 15.70
CA ASN A 165 -1.48 -2.78 14.37
C ASN A 165 -2.18 -4.13 14.12
N GLN A 166 -1.61 -5.27 14.54
CA GLN A 166 -2.27 -6.57 14.44
C GLN A 166 -3.62 -6.63 15.18
N VAL A 167 -3.79 -5.93 16.32
CA VAL A 167 -5.08 -5.83 17.02
C VAL A 167 -6.13 -5.21 16.09
N PHE A 168 -5.79 -4.14 15.41
CA PHE A 168 -6.65 -3.51 14.41
C PHE A 168 -7.03 -4.47 13.27
N LEU A 169 -6.03 -5.12 12.66
CA LEU A 169 -6.24 -6.03 11.53
C LEU A 169 -7.10 -7.25 11.90
N LYS A 170 -6.85 -7.83 13.07
CA LYS A 170 -7.66 -8.94 13.62
C LYS A 170 -9.10 -8.51 13.90
N SER A 171 -9.31 -7.26 14.35
CA SER A 171 -10.65 -6.70 14.55
C SER A 171 -11.39 -6.55 13.22
N LEU A 172 -10.72 -6.05 12.18
CA LEU A 172 -11.29 -5.95 10.83
C LEU A 172 -11.62 -7.33 10.25
N ARG A 173 -10.72 -8.30 10.36
CA ARG A 173 -10.97 -9.69 9.94
C ARG A 173 -12.20 -10.26 10.63
N ALA A 174 -12.33 -10.06 11.93
CA ALA A 174 -13.45 -10.59 12.72
C ALA A 174 -14.80 -10.06 12.23
N THR A 175 -14.91 -8.79 11.80
CA THR A 175 -16.18 -8.25 11.29
C THR A 175 -16.70 -9.02 10.07
N LEU A 176 -15.82 -9.38 9.15
CA LEU A 176 -16.18 -10.11 7.94
C LEU A 176 -16.46 -11.60 8.24
N THR A 177 -15.57 -12.24 8.99
CA THR A 177 -15.64 -13.68 9.21
C THR A 177 -16.75 -14.12 10.18
N LEU A 178 -17.24 -13.20 11.04
CA LEU A 178 -18.36 -13.44 11.95
C LEU A 178 -19.73 -13.13 11.30
N ASP A 179 -19.77 -12.47 10.15
CA ASP A 179 -21.03 -12.28 9.41
C ASP A 179 -21.50 -13.62 8.86
N PRO A 180 -22.73 -14.08 9.22
CA PRO A 180 -23.27 -15.35 8.72
C PRO A 180 -23.32 -15.45 7.19
N ALA A 181 -23.44 -14.31 6.48
CA ALA A 181 -23.46 -14.27 5.03
C ALA A 181 -22.07 -14.53 4.42
N PHE A 182 -20.99 -14.41 5.19
CA PHE A 182 -19.62 -14.65 4.71
C PHE A 182 -19.38 -16.13 4.34
N ARG A 183 -19.96 -17.08 5.05
CA ARG A 183 -19.90 -18.53 4.77
C ARG A 183 -18.48 -19.07 4.55
N GLY A 184 -17.52 -18.59 5.33
CA GLY A 184 -16.11 -19.00 5.16
C GLY A 184 -15.46 -18.49 3.87
N GLY A 185 -16.02 -17.47 3.24
CA GLY A 185 -15.58 -16.93 1.95
C GLY A 185 -16.37 -17.40 0.73
N GLU A 186 -17.31 -18.34 0.91
CA GLU A 186 -18.17 -18.94 -0.14
C GLU A 186 -19.52 -18.19 -0.26
N TYR A 187 -19.51 -16.87 -0.22
CA TYR A 187 -20.69 -16.04 -0.44
C TYR A 187 -20.98 -15.89 -1.94
N SER A 188 -22.24 -15.65 -2.28
CA SER A 188 -22.60 -15.27 -3.64
C SER A 188 -22.61 -13.73 -3.81
N PRO A 189 -22.44 -13.20 -5.03
CA PRO A 189 -22.56 -11.77 -5.29
C PRO A 189 -23.85 -11.14 -4.76
N ASP A 190 -24.98 -11.86 -4.84
CA ASP A 190 -26.30 -11.41 -4.37
C ASP A 190 -26.48 -11.53 -2.84
N ALA A 191 -25.56 -12.17 -2.13
CA ALA A 191 -25.63 -12.42 -0.69
C ALA A 191 -24.29 -12.16 0.01
N ARG A 192 -23.72 -11.00 -0.25
CA ARG A 192 -22.43 -10.56 0.34
C ARG A 192 -22.58 -10.28 1.84
N PRO A 193 -21.50 -10.38 2.63
CA PRO A 193 -21.50 -10.11 4.07
C PRO A 193 -21.59 -8.59 4.35
N THR A 194 -22.73 -7.97 4.00
CA THR A 194 -22.93 -6.51 4.07
C THR A 194 -22.89 -5.97 5.50
N ALA A 195 -23.39 -6.74 6.48
CA ALA A 195 -23.34 -6.33 7.89
C ALA A 195 -21.89 -6.30 8.38
N GLY A 196 -21.09 -7.32 8.02
CA GLY A 196 -19.66 -7.38 8.31
C GLY A 196 -18.89 -6.23 7.65
N MET A 197 -19.21 -5.90 6.40
CA MET A 197 -18.61 -4.77 5.68
C MET A 197 -18.91 -3.42 6.34
N ARG A 198 -20.14 -3.20 6.83
CA ARG A 198 -20.49 -1.98 7.60
C ARG A 198 -19.71 -1.89 8.91
N ALA A 199 -19.62 -3.02 9.65
CA ALA A 199 -18.83 -3.06 10.88
C ALA A 199 -17.34 -2.80 10.60
N PHE A 200 -16.82 -3.35 9.52
CA PHE A 200 -15.47 -3.10 9.02
C PHE A 200 -15.22 -1.60 8.80
N ALA A 201 -16.11 -0.94 8.07
CA ALA A 201 -16.06 0.49 7.80
C ALA A 201 -16.00 1.33 9.09
N ARG A 202 -16.87 1.01 10.07
CA ARG A 202 -16.95 1.76 11.33
C ARG A 202 -15.76 1.53 12.25
N ILE A 203 -15.18 0.34 12.27
CA ILE A 203 -13.89 0.09 12.97
C ILE A 203 -12.78 0.89 12.27
N TYR A 204 -12.72 0.83 10.94
CA TYR A 204 -11.71 1.55 10.19
C TYR A 204 -11.79 3.07 10.43
N ALA A 205 -13.00 3.63 10.51
CA ALA A 205 -13.24 5.04 10.83
C ALA A 205 -12.56 5.47 12.13
N GLY A 206 -12.61 4.63 13.18
CA GLY A 206 -12.01 4.93 14.48
C GLY A 206 -10.48 4.80 14.51
N TRP A 207 -9.88 4.13 13.53
CA TRP A 207 -8.44 3.91 13.47
C TRP A 207 -7.75 4.73 12.37
N GLY A 208 -8.41 4.96 11.24
CA GLY A 208 -7.83 5.68 10.10
C GLY A 208 -7.66 7.17 10.34
N LEU A 209 -8.54 7.77 11.15
CA LEU A 209 -8.52 9.18 11.50
C LEU A 209 -8.26 9.37 13.00
N SER A 210 -7.62 10.47 13.37
CA SER A 210 -7.22 10.70 14.75
C SER A 210 -8.37 11.15 15.65
N GLN A 211 -8.16 11.05 16.96
CA GLN A 211 -9.06 11.63 17.96
C GLN A 211 -9.23 13.14 17.75
N ALA A 212 -8.17 13.86 17.42
CA ALA A 212 -8.20 15.31 17.17
C ALA A 212 -9.07 15.64 15.95
N PHE A 213 -9.01 14.87 14.86
CA PHE A 213 -9.88 15.02 13.71
C PHE A 213 -11.38 15.00 14.11
N TYR A 214 -11.77 14.03 14.94
CA TYR A 214 -13.15 13.93 15.42
C TYR A 214 -13.49 15.01 16.45
N TRP A 215 -12.57 15.37 17.32
CA TRP A 215 -12.74 16.45 18.29
C TRP A 215 -13.00 17.79 17.62
N GLU A 216 -12.23 18.12 16.58
CA GLU A 216 -12.37 19.35 15.79
C GLU A 216 -13.51 19.27 14.78
N ARG A 217 -14.12 18.09 14.62
CA ARG A 217 -15.19 17.83 13.65
C ARG A 217 -14.77 18.12 12.19
N GLU A 218 -13.54 17.76 11.87
CA GLU A 218 -12.94 18.06 10.56
C GLU A 218 -13.70 17.43 9.39
N TYR A 219 -14.50 16.38 9.63
CA TYR A 219 -15.44 15.82 8.64
C TYR A 219 -16.42 16.85 8.06
N ARG A 220 -16.64 18.00 8.74
CA ARG A 220 -17.48 19.09 8.23
C ARG A 220 -16.82 19.84 7.08
N SER A 221 -15.49 19.98 7.09
CA SER A 221 -14.76 20.55 5.97
C SER A 221 -14.87 19.68 4.70
N MET A 222 -15.09 18.36 4.89
CA MET A 222 -15.37 17.40 3.82
C MET A 222 -16.83 17.43 3.32
N GLY A 223 -17.70 18.29 3.88
CA GLY A 223 -19.09 18.47 3.48
C GLY A 223 -20.13 17.64 4.24
N TYR A 224 -19.73 16.92 5.29
CA TYR A 224 -20.66 16.09 6.10
C TYR A 224 -21.27 16.89 7.25
N SER A 225 -22.61 16.81 7.39
CA SER A 225 -23.38 17.61 8.36
C SER A 225 -23.28 17.08 9.79
N SER A 226 -23.05 15.80 9.97
CA SER A 226 -22.99 15.12 11.28
C SER A 226 -22.00 13.95 11.25
N LEU A 227 -21.67 13.41 12.44
CA LEU A 227 -20.85 12.23 12.56
C LEU A 227 -21.50 11.02 11.83
N GLU A 228 -22.81 10.82 12.00
CA GLU A 228 -23.50 9.69 11.35
C GLU A 228 -23.54 9.86 9.82
N ASP A 229 -23.74 11.08 9.33
CA ASP A 229 -23.66 11.40 7.92
C ASP A 229 -22.28 11.06 7.34
N PHE A 230 -21.22 11.38 8.06
CA PHE A 230 -19.85 11.02 7.69
C PHE A 230 -19.59 9.51 7.73
N LEU A 231 -20.06 8.82 8.76
CA LEU A 231 -19.88 7.37 8.87
C LEU A 231 -20.60 6.62 7.75
N VAL A 232 -21.81 7.03 7.42
CA VAL A 232 -22.60 6.39 6.36
C VAL A 232 -22.12 6.83 4.98
N GLY A 233 -21.97 8.13 4.75
CA GLY A 233 -21.65 8.68 3.42
C GLY A 233 -20.23 8.42 2.98
N PHE A 234 -19.23 8.58 3.87
CA PHE A 234 -17.82 8.37 3.54
C PHE A 234 -17.39 6.93 3.78
N TRP A 235 -17.50 6.46 5.04
CA TRP A 235 -16.91 5.17 5.41
C TRP A 235 -17.70 3.97 4.88
N GLU A 236 -19.00 3.88 5.19
CA GLU A 236 -19.79 2.76 4.70
C GLU A 236 -19.91 2.81 3.16
N GLY A 237 -20.10 4.00 2.57
CA GLY A 237 -20.16 4.18 1.12
C GLY A 237 -18.94 3.64 0.40
N PHE A 238 -17.73 3.90 0.93
CA PHE A 238 -16.49 3.40 0.37
C PHE A 238 -16.36 1.86 0.46
N TRP A 239 -16.68 1.26 1.61
CA TRP A 239 -16.46 -0.16 1.84
C TRP A 239 -17.59 -1.05 1.30
N LEU A 240 -18.79 -0.49 1.10
CA LEU A 240 -19.93 -1.23 0.52
C LEU A 240 -19.95 -1.21 -1.01
N ASP A 241 -19.00 -0.55 -1.65
CA ASP A 241 -18.83 -0.58 -3.09
C ASP A 241 -18.69 -2.03 -3.59
N ASP A 242 -19.41 -2.38 -4.65
CA ASP A 242 -19.48 -3.76 -5.16
C ASP A 242 -18.14 -4.29 -5.67
N ASP A 243 -17.25 -3.42 -6.08
CA ASP A 243 -15.91 -3.79 -6.55
C ASP A 243 -14.93 -4.11 -5.39
N ARG A 244 -15.37 -3.91 -4.12
CA ARG A 244 -14.57 -4.25 -2.93
C ARG A 244 -14.95 -5.63 -2.40
N ASP A 245 -14.35 -6.64 -2.98
CA ASP A 245 -14.62 -8.03 -2.62
C ASP A 245 -14.08 -8.38 -1.22
N PRO A 246 -14.91 -8.97 -0.33
CA PRO A 246 -14.48 -9.35 1.02
C PRO A 246 -13.30 -10.32 1.08
N ASN A 247 -13.16 -11.26 0.15
CA ASN A 247 -12.01 -12.17 0.11
C ASN A 247 -10.74 -11.43 -0.33
N ASN A 248 -10.85 -10.47 -1.25
CA ASN A 248 -9.72 -9.61 -1.61
C ASN A 248 -9.24 -8.79 -0.40
N LEU A 249 -10.17 -8.21 0.36
CA LEU A 249 -9.84 -7.48 1.59
C LEU A 249 -9.15 -8.40 2.61
N LEU A 250 -9.65 -9.60 2.82
CA LEU A 250 -9.04 -10.56 3.76
C LEU A 250 -7.65 -11.02 3.30
N ALA A 251 -7.44 -11.21 2.00
CA ALA A 251 -6.13 -11.54 1.45
C ALA A 251 -5.13 -10.39 1.63
N MET A 252 -5.54 -9.15 1.37
CA MET A 252 -4.70 -7.97 1.64
C MET A 252 -4.44 -7.77 3.15
N LEU A 253 -5.44 -7.99 4.03
CA LEU A 253 -5.23 -7.98 5.48
C LEU A 253 -4.19 -9.01 5.91
N TRP A 254 -4.19 -10.19 5.29
CA TRP A 254 -3.20 -11.22 5.57
C TRP A 254 -1.79 -10.74 5.20
N THR A 255 -1.62 -10.16 4.02
CA THR A 255 -0.34 -9.57 3.57
C THR A 255 0.16 -8.54 4.58
N TRP A 256 -0.71 -7.63 4.99
CA TRP A 256 -0.38 -6.58 5.95
C TRP A 256 -0.04 -7.15 7.33
N GLU A 257 -0.87 -8.05 7.86
CA GLU A 257 -0.66 -8.69 9.18
C GLU A 257 0.71 -9.40 9.28
N HIS A 258 1.20 -9.95 8.16
CA HIS A 258 2.47 -10.67 8.08
C HIS A 258 3.62 -9.84 7.51
N GLY A 259 3.41 -8.53 7.31
CA GLY A 259 4.42 -7.61 6.81
C GLY A 259 5.59 -7.49 7.77
N ASP A 260 6.79 -7.89 7.32
CA ASP A 260 8.05 -7.76 8.02
C ASP A 260 9.20 -8.00 7.03
N VAL A 261 10.03 -6.98 6.82
CA VAL A 261 11.19 -7.09 5.92
C VAL A 261 12.23 -8.13 6.40
N GLY A 262 12.24 -8.45 7.69
CA GLY A 262 13.09 -9.52 8.23
C GLY A 262 12.74 -10.90 7.68
N ARG A 263 11.54 -11.09 7.13
CA ARG A 263 11.11 -12.33 6.47
C ARG A 263 11.58 -12.45 5.02
N THR A 264 12.28 -11.46 4.49
CA THR A 264 12.94 -11.55 3.19
C THR A 264 13.93 -12.71 3.20
N PRO A 265 14.00 -13.56 2.16
CA PRO A 265 14.94 -14.65 2.08
C PRO A 265 16.39 -14.21 2.39
N GLY A 266 17.05 -14.91 3.30
CA GLY A 266 18.42 -14.62 3.75
C GLY A 266 18.53 -13.85 5.07
N PHE A 267 17.40 -13.35 5.63
CA PHE A 267 17.41 -12.66 6.94
C PHE A 267 16.78 -13.46 8.09
N ASP A 268 16.09 -14.57 7.79
CA ASP A 268 15.58 -15.54 8.77
C ASP A 268 14.74 -14.94 9.92
N GLY A 269 14.01 -13.83 9.63
CA GLY A 269 13.19 -13.10 10.60
C GLY A 269 13.94 -11.98 11.33
N ASP A 270 15.19 -11.72 11.01
CA ASP A 270 15.97 -10.61 11.59
C ASP A 270 15.67 -9.29 10.85
N THR A 271 14.67 -8.56 11.36
CA THR A 271 14.26 -7.25 10.82
C THR A 271 15.39 -6.23 10.90
N GLU A 272 16.21 -6.24 11.96
CA GLU A 272 17.32 -5.29 12.11
C GLU A 272 18.41 -5.54 11.07
N ALA A 273 18.76 -6.80 10.80
CA ALA A 273 19.71 -7.13 9.76
C ALA A 273 19.20 -6.74 8.38
N ALA A 274 17.90 -6.95 8.10
CA ALA A 274 17.27 -6.52 6.86
C ALA A 274 17.34 -5.00 6.68
N LEU A 275 17.02 -4.23 7.71
CA LEU A 275 17.10 -2.76 7.68
C LEU A 275 18.54 -2.24 7.47
N ARG A 276 19.54 -2.90 8.10
CA ARG A 276 20.97 -2.56 7.90
C ARG A 276 21.46 -2.85 6.47
N SER A 277 20.78 -3.70 5.72
CA SER A 277 21.14 -4.02 4.33
C SER A 277 20.71 -2.94 3.32
N ILE A 278 19.82 -2.02 3.71
CA ILE A 278 19.37 -0.91 2.86
C ILE A 278 20.55 0.01 2.57
N ARG A 279 20.80 0.29 1.28
CA ARG A 279 21.95 1.07 0.82
C ARG A 279 21.61 2.50 0.42
N CYS A 280 20.39 2.70 -0.04
CA CYS A 280 19.95 4.01 -0.53
C CYS A 280 19.59 4.97 0.62
N PRO A 281 19.63 6.28 0.39
CA PRO A 281 18.95 7.24 1.24
C PRO A 281 17.47 6.90 1.36
N LEU A 282 16.97 6.85 2.61
CA LEU A 282 15.58 6.54 2.91
C LEU A 282 15.00 7.61 3.84
N VAL A 283 13.88 8.23 3.42
CA VAL A 283 13.15 9.20 4.23
C VAL A 283 11.76 8.67 4.53
N ALA A 284 11.55 8.23 5.78
CA ALA A 284 10.25 7.80 6.26
C ALA A 284 9.40 8.99 6.69
N MET A 285 8.12 9.01 6.28
CA MET A 285 7.19 10.10 6.57
C MET A 285 5.95 9.61 7.33
N PRO A 286 6.06 9.29 8.64
CA PRO A 286 4.90 8.95 9.45
C PRO A 286 4.04 10.18 9.76
N ALA A 287 2.73 9.99 9.93
CA ALA A 287 1.84 11.05 10.41
C ALA A 287 1.81 11.07 11.95
N ARG A 288 1.92 12.27 12.54
CA ARG A 288 2.00 12.46 14.01
C ARG A 288 0.86 11.78 14.79
N THR A 289 -0.31 11.71 14.20
CA THR A 289 -1.52 11.21 14.86
C THR A 289 -2.03 9.88 14.27
N ASP A 290 -1.19 9.17 13.49
CA ASP A 290 -1.52 7.83 12.98
C ASP A 290 -1.65 6.85 14.15
N LEU A 291 -2.75 6.09 14.18
CA LEU A 291 -3.04 5.19 15.28
C LEU A 291 -2.48 3.78 15.08
N TYR A 292 -2.14 3.39 13.85
CA TYR A 292 -1.63 2.06 13.55
C TYR A 292 -0.25 2.03 12.90
N PHE A 293 0.26 3.18 12.43
CA PHE A 293 1.65 3.38 12.04
C PHE A 293 2.21 4.64 12.76
N PRO A 294 2.39 4.57 14.09
CA PRO A 294 2.85 5.72 14.85
C PRO A 294 4.29 6.09 14.46
N PRO A 295 4.70 7.36 14.66
CA PRO A 295 6.05 7.81 14.37
C PRO A 295 7.15 7.01 15.07
N GLU A 296 6.86 6.40 16.21
CA GLU A 296 7.79 5.59 17.00
C GLU A 296 8.26 4.33 16.24
N ASP A 297 7.39 3.73 15.41
CA ASP A 297 7.76 2.56 14.58
C ASP A 297 8.84 2.95 13.56
N GLU A 298 8.70 4.13 12.93
CA GLU A 298 9.67 4.64 11.97
C GLU A 298 10.96 5.16 12.65
N GLN A 299 10.83 5.78 13.82
CA GLN A 299 11.98 6.19 14.63
C GLN A 299 12.81 4.99 15.08
N TRP A 300 12.15 3.86 15.39
CA TRP A 300 12.84 2.61 15.69
C TRP A 300 13.55 2.07 14.44
N ALA A 301 12.87 1.96 13.30
CA ALA A 301 13.41 1.39 12.08
C ALA A 301 14.61 2.20 11.55
N SER A 302 14.52 3.54 11.59
CA SER A 302 15.56 4.43 11.08
C SER A 302 16.91 4.30 11.79
N GLN A 303 16.94 3.80 13.04
CA GLN A 303 18.19 3.58 13.80
C GLN A 303 19.08 2.50 13.17
N PHE A 304 18.50 1.62 12.38
CA PHE A 304 19.24 0.52 11.74
C PHE A 304 19.57 0.80 10.27
N ILE A 305 18.95 1.80 9.66
CA ILE A 305 19.15 2.15 8.25
C ILE A 305 20.32 3.12 8.12
N PRO A 306 21.40 2.77 7.40
CA PRO A 306 22.62 3.59 7.35
C PRO A 306 22.41 5.05 6.91
N GLN A 307 21.44 5.30 6.02
CA GLN A 307 21.08 6.64 5.54
C GLN A 307 19.57 6.90 5.79
N GLY A 308 19.06 6.42 6.95
CA GLY A 308 17.67 6.56 7.35
C GLY A 308 17.39 7.93 7.99
N GLU A 309 16.29 8.55 7.60
CA GLU A 309 15.76 9.81 8.17
C GLU A 309 14.27 9.68 8.40
N VAL A 310 13.76 10.31 9.47
CA VAL A 310 12.32 10.40 9.74
C VAL A 310 11.87 11.85 9.69
N ARG A 311 10.84 12.12 8.91
CA ARG A 311 10.18 13.42 8.80
C ARG A 311 8.71 13.28 9.11
N VAL A 312 8.31 13.67 10.30
CA VAL A 312 6.92 13.52 10.77
C VAL A 312 6.01 14.54 10.08
N ILE A 313 4.93 14.05 9.46
CA ILE A 313 3.84 14.89 8.95
C ILE A 313 3.06 15.40 10.17
N ASP A 314 3.08 16.71 10.41
CA ASP A 314 2.38 17.33 11.56
C ASP A 314 0.90 17.56 11.22
N THR A 315 0.10 16.53 11.36
CA THR A 315 -1.31 16.49 10.94
C THR A 315 -2.22 15.92 12.03
N ILE A 316 -3.48 16.33 12.01
CA ILE A 316 -4.57 15.70 12.77
C ILE A 316 -5.35 14.67 11.95
N TRP A 317 -5.03 14.50 10.68
CA TRP A 317 -5.73 13.58 9.76
C TRP A 317 -5.39 12.10 9.99
N GLY A 318 -4.61 11.78 11.01
CA GLY A 318 -4.20 10.41 11.31
C GLY A 318 -3.47 9.79 10.12
N HIS A 319 -3.80 8.57 9.79
CA HIS A 319 -3.25 7.86 8.64
C HIS A 319 -3.49 8.57 7.30
N PHE A 320 -4.60 9.30 7.18
CA PHE A 320 -4.98 10.00 5.96
C PHE A 320 -4.11 11.22 5.64
N GLY A 321 -3.23 11.64 6.56
CA GLY A 321 -2.21 12.66 6.30
C GLY A 321 -1.21 12.31 5.20
N GLY A 322 -1.06 11.02 4.85
CA GLY A 322 -0.19 10.54 3.77
C GLY A 322 -0.93 9.98 2.55
N LEU A 323 -2.25 10.22 2.42
CA LEU A 323 -3.10 9.61 1.40
C LEU A 323 -3.81 10.63 0.46
N GLY A 324 -3.27 11.84 0.35
CA GLY A 324 -3.80 12.82 -0.62
C GLY A 324 -5.02 13.64 -0.15
N MET A 325 -5.49 13.44 1.08
CA MET A 325 -6.74 14.03 1.56
C MET A 325 -6.61 15.47 2.07
N ASN A 326 -5.41 15.93 2.40
CA ASN A 326 -5.15 17.25 2.96
C ASN A 326 -4.06 17.98 2.16
N ALA A 327 -4.35 19.20 1.71
CA ALA A 327 -3.44 19.95 0.83
C ALA A 327 -2.12 20.35 1.53
N ALA A 328 -2.14 20.63 2.84
CA ALA A 328 -0.95 20.98 3.58
C ALA A 328 -0.02 19.77 3.76
N ASP A 329 -0.60 18.61 4.04
CA ASP A 329 0.11 17.35 4.17
C ASP A 329 0.71 16.92 2.82
N ASN A 330 -0.07 17.05 1.74
CA ASN A 330 0.39 16.77 0.37
C ASN A 330 1.59 17.65 0.00
N ALA A 331 1.55 18.94 0.32
CA ALA A 331 2.66 19.86 0.07
C ALA A 331 3.90 19.53 0.92
N PHE A 332 3.73 19.01 2.13
CA PHE A 332 4.85 18.54 2.96
C PHE A 332 5.51 17.30 2.34
N VAL A 333 4.70 16.33 1.95
CA VAL A 333 5.17 15.10 1.29
C VAL A 333 5.93 15.44 0.01
N ASP A 334 5.33 16.26 -0.86
CA ASP A 334 5.93 16.65 -2.13
C ASP A 334 7.27 17.34 -1.96
N ARG A 335 7.39 18.35 -1.08
CA ARG A 335 8.68 19.01 -0.78
C ARG A 335 9.71 18.01 -0.26
N THR A 336 9.32 17.10 0.61
CA THR A 336 10.23 16.09 1.16
C THR A 336 10.76 15.15 0.07
N LEU A 337 9.90 14.76 -0.87
CA LEU A 337 10.28 13.94 -2.02
C LEU A 337 11.21 14.70 -2.98
N GLN A 338 10.95 15.98 -3.26
CA GLN A 338 11.83 16.83 -4.08
C GLN A 338 13.22 16.94 -3.45
N GLU A 339 13.31 17.24 -2.15
CA GLU A 339 14.57 17.30 -1.42
C GLU A 339 15.32 15.96 -1.41
N LEU A 340 14.59 14.83 -1.37
CA LEU A 340 15.20 13.51 -1.45
C LEU A 340 15.75 13.23 -2.85
N LEU A 341 15.02 13.61 -3.90
CA LEU A 341 15.43 13.45 -5.30
C LEU A 341 16.68 14.28 -5.63
N ASP A 342 16.87 15.44 -4.98
CA ASP A 342 18.05 16.31 -5.16
C ASP A 342 19.31 15.78 -4.44
N ARG A 343 19.21 14.76 -3.59
CA ARG A 343 20.39 14.18 -2.90
C ARG A 343 21.24 13.38 -3.90
N PRO A 344 22.55 13.52 -3.84
CA PRO A 344 23.45 12.64 -4.61
C PRO A 344 23.31 11.18 -4.14
N VAL A 345 23.48 10.25 -5.07
CA VAL A 345 23.47 8.79 -4.84
C VAL A 345 24.72 8.15 -5.41
#